data_2eca1e728312f4203c7901999ff17e04
#
_entry.id   2eca1e728312f4203c7901999ff17e04
#
_cell.length_a   1.000
_cell.length_b   1.000
_cell.length_c   1.000
_cell.angle_alpha   90.00
_cell.angle_beta   90.00
_cell.angle_gamma   90.00
#
_symmetry.space_group_name_H-M   'P 1'
#
loop_
_entity.id
_entity.type
_entity.pdbx_description
1 polymer ?
#
loop_
_entity_poly.entity_id
_entity_poly.type
_entity_poly.pdbx_seq_one_letter_code
_entity_poly.pdbx_strand_id
1 'polypeptide(L)'
;MKIISFSLYGNDPNYNFGMVENAQSAEFIYPGWQIYVYIDKKVPADIMRKLIDLGCIIKYRDVSNHWHRFEPVFDCDVNICIVRDADSRFTYRERVAVDEWLESDKSLHTMHDHASHLNPIMGGMWGFRGTITNDDVVSKFYKEKELSESTKYGTDEIFLRSVYNLYKNDAMQHSVFKDNFTIDRVDGEFIGCQYRYKTIDDRLVRYRVSNFTKP
;
A
#
# COMPACT_ATOMS: atom_id res chain seq x y z
N MET A 1 -2.40 13.93 -10.98
CA MET A 1 -1.83 12.59 -11.31
C MET A 1 -2.35 11.59 -10.32
N LYS A 2 -2.64 10.33 -10.73
CA LYS A 2 -3.09 9.24 -9.85
C LYS A 2 -1.94 8.27 -9.60
N ILE A 3 -1.60 8.01 -8.35
CA ILE A 3 -0.42 7.23 -7.96
C ILE A 3 -0.81 6.03 -7.10
N ILE A 4 -0.21 4.87 -7.38
CA ILE A 4 -0.16 3.74 -6.45
C ILE A 4 1.24 3.71 -5.86
N SER A 5 1.36 3.83 -4.57
CA SER A 5 2.65 3.99 -3.89
C SER A 5 3.04 2.76 -3.08
N PHE A 6 4.26 2.30 -3.30
CA PHE A 6 4.87 1.16 -2.62
C PHE A 6 6.24 1.51 -2.05
N SER A 7 6.60 0.87 -0.94
CA SER A 7 7.99 0.73 -0.51
C SER A 7 8.46 -0.70 -0.78
N LEU A 8 9.63 -0.82 -1.39
CA LEU A 8 10.31 -2.09 -1.63
C LEU A 8 11.77 -1.97 -1.18
N TYR A 9 12.19 -2.74 -0.21
CA TYR A 9 13.53 -2.69 0.35
C TYR A 9 14.02 -4.06 0.76
N GLY A 10 15.34 -4.22 0.77
CA GLY A 10 15.95 -5.51 1.07
C GLY A 10 15.85 -6.50 -0.11
N ASN A 11 16.15 -7.76 0.19
CA ASN A 11 16.22 -8.83 -0.80
C ASN A 11 15.24 -10.00 -0.54
N ASP A 12 14.23 -9.79 0.30
CA ASP A 12 13.22 -10.83 0.57
C ASP A 12 12.39 -11.12 -0.69
N PRO A 13 12.41 -12.37 -1.20
CA PRO A 13 11.68 -12.77 -2.39
C PRO A 13 10.16 -12.52 -2.30
N ASN A 14 9.58 -12.61 -1.10
CA ASN A 14 8.15 -12.41 -0.91
C ASN A 14 7.71 -11.01 -1.34
N TYR A 15 8.49 -9.98 -0.97
CA TYR A 15 8.21 -8.61 -1.36
C TYR A 15 8.66 -8.33 -2.81
N ASN A 16 9.83 -8.83 -3.20
CA ASN A 16 10.39 -8.57 -4.52
C ASN A 16 9.53 -9.15 -5.65
N PHE A 17 9.16 -10.42 -5.57
CA PHE A 17 8.26 -11.04 -6.55
C PHE A 17 6.85 -10.48 -6.45
N GLY A 18 6.39 -10.20 -5.21
CA GLY A 18 5.11 -9.59 -4.97
C GLY A 18 4.96 -8.23 -5.65
N MET A 19 6.00 -7.40 -5.58
CA MET A 19 5.98 -6.10 -6.25
C MET A 19 5.93 -6.23 -7.78
N VAL A 20 6.67 -7.20 -8.35
CA VAL A 20 6.62 -7.46 -9.80
C VAL A 20 5.21 -7.91 -10.22
N GLU A 21 4.56 -8.82 -9.48
CA GLU A 21 3.18 -9.24 -9.78
C GLU A 21 2.17 -8.09 -9.65
N ASN A 22 2.34 -7.21 -8.65
CA ASN A 22 1.51 -6.02 -8.52
C ASN A 22 1.69 -5.09 -9.74
N ALA A 23 2.94 -4.85 -10.18
CA ALA A 23 3.21 -4.05 -11.36
C ALA A 23 2.57 -4.65 -12.64
N GLN A 24 2.66 -5.97 -12.81
CA GLN A 24 2.03 -6.68 -13.94
C GLN A 24 0.51 -6.58 -13.94
N SER A 25 -0.12 -6.68 -12.77
CA SER A 25 -1.58 -6.65 -12.66
C SER A 25 -2.18 -5.24 -12.69
N ALA A 26 -1.37 -4.21 -12.42
CA ALA A 26 -1.85 -2.83 -12.32
C ALA A 26 -2.43 -2.29 -13.64
N GLU A 27 -1.90 -2.70 -14.79
CA GLU A 27 -2.43 -2.30 -16.09
C GLU A 27 -3.92 -2.70 -16.25
N PHE A 28 -4.30 -3.85 -15.68
CA PHE A 28 -5.65 -4.38 -15.78
C PHE A 28 -6.56 -3.90 -14.65
N ILE A 29 -6.03 -3.81 -13.43
CA ILE A 29 -6.83 -3.45 -12.24
C ILE A 29 -6.93 -1.93 -12.10
N TYR A 30 -5.86 -1.19 -12.37
CA TYR A 30 -5.76 0.26 -12.22
C TYR A 30 -5.28 0.95 -13.50
N PRO A 31 -5.98 0.82 -14.65
CA PRO A 31 -5.56 1.43 -15.90
C PRO A 31 -5.42 2.97 -15.74
N GLY A 32 -4.30 3.49 -16.24
CA GLY A 32 -4.00 4.93 -16.19
C GLY A 32 -3.46 5.45 -14.85
N TRP A 33 -3.21 4.56 -13.88
CA TRP A 33 -2.49 4.93 -12.66
C TRP A 33 -0.98 4.72 -12.85
N GLN A 34 -0.18 5.59 -12.26
CA GLN A 34 1.27 5.42 -12.20
C GLN A 34 1.68 4.70 -10.92
N ILE A 35 2.65 3.82 -11.01
CA ILE A 35 3.20 3.11 -9.84
C ILE A 35 4.50 3.79 -9.43
N TYR A 36 4.56 4.28 -8.18
CA TYR A 36 5.78 4.74 -7.53
C TYR A 36 6.31 3.63 -6.63
N VAL A 37 7.57 3.26 -6.82
CA VAL A 37 8.25 2.26 -5.99
C VAL A 37 9.47 2.90 -5.35
N TYR A 38 9.43 3.06 -4.03
CA TYR A 38 10.56 3.56 -3.25
C TYR A 38 11.49 2.41 -2.92
N ILE A 39 12.70 2.42 -3.46
CA ILE A 39 13.65 1.32 -3.37
C ILE A 39 14.97 1.74 -2.74
N ASP A 40 15.73 0.78 -2.20
CA ASP A 40 17.12 0.94 -1.81
C ASP A 40 18.08 0.03 -2.60
N LYS A 41 19.38 0.18 -2.34
CA LYS A 41 20.45 -0.58 -3.00
C LYS A 41 20.43 -2.09 -2.71
N LYS A 42 19.61 -2.56 -1.75
CA LYS A 42 19.52 -3.98 -1.40
C LYS A 42 18.50 -4.72 -2.27
N VAL A 43 17.63 -3.99 -2.98
CA VAL A 43 16.71 -4.61 -3.94
C VAL A 43 17.52 -5.15 -5.12
N PRO A 44 17.32 -6.43 -5.51
CA PRO A 44 18.06 -7.05 -6.60
C PRO A 44 17.91 -6.27 -7.92
N ALA A 45 19.02 -6.10 -8.65
CA ALA A 45 19.06 -5.30 -9.89
C ALA A 45 18.14 -5.85 -11.00
N ASP A 46 17.93 -7.16 -11.06
CA ASP A 46 17.00 -7.79 -12.00
C ASP A 46 15.54 -7.47 -11.66
N ILE A 47 15.19 -7.39 -10.39
CA ILE A 47 13.86 -6.94 -9.92
C ILE A 47 13.65 -5.47 -10.30
N MET A 48 14.61 -4.61 -10.00
CA MET A 48 14.53 -3.20 -10.37
C MET A 48 14.34 -3.02 -11.89
N ARG A 49 15.09 -3.76 -12.71
CA ARG A 49 14.96 -3.71 -14.16
C ARG A 49 13.55 -4.13 -14.61
N LYS A 50 13.02 -5.25 -14.08
CA LYS A 50 11.67 -5.70 -14.38
C LYS A 50 10.61 -4.65 -14.02
N LEU A 51 10.75 -3.96 -12.89
CA LEU A 51 9.82 -2.90 -12.49
C LEU A 51 9.88 -1.70 -13.46
N ILE A 52 11.08 -1.32 -13.92
CA ILE A 52 11.25 -0.27 -14.94
C ILE A 52 10.59 -0.69 -16.27
N ASP A 53 10.83 -1.92 -16.72
CA ASP A 53 10.26 -2.46 -17.96
C ASP A 53 8.73 -2.54 -17.91
N LEU A 54 8.16 -2.70 -16.70
CA LEU A 54 6.72 -2.66 -16.43
C LEU A 54 6.16 -1.23 -16.23
N GLY A 55 6.98 -0.19 -16.48
CA GLY A 55 6.55 1.21 -16.42
C GLY A 55 6.48 1.80 -15.00
N CYS A 56 7.04 1.13 -14.00
CA CYS A 56 7.11 1.70 -12.65
C CYS A 56 8.09 2.87 -12.59
N ILE A 57 7.73 3.91 -11.86
CA ILE A 57 8.61 5.04 -11.57
C ILE A 57 9.39 4.73 -10.30
N ILE A 58 10.69 4.50 -10.46
CA ILE A 58 11.58 4.17 -9.37
C ILE A 58 11.99 5.44 -8.61
N LYS A 59 11.73 5.46 -7.32
CA LYS A 59 12.13 6.51 -6.37
C LYS A 59 13.25 5.96 -5.49
N TYR A 60 14.50 6.16 -5.92
CA TYR A 60 15.66 5.64 -5.20
C TYR A 60 15.86 6.35 -3.86
N ARG A 61 16.24 5.58 -2.82
CA ARG A 61 16.62 6.07 -1.48
C ARG A 61 17.89 5.32 -1.04
N ASP A 62 18.81 5.99 -0.37
CA ASP A 62 20.02 5.35 0.15
C ASP A 62 19.68 4.22 1.13
N VAL A 63 18.70 4.49 1.99
CA VAL A 63 18.04 3.50 2.84
C VAL A 63 16.54 3.66 2.66
N SER A 64 15.87 2.62 2.17
CA SER A 64 14.40 2.61 2.07
C SER A 64 13.78 1.86 3.24
N ASN A 65 12.59 2.26 3.61
CA ASN A 65 11.76 1.62 4.63
C ASN A 65 10.28 1.79 4.28
N HIS A 66 9.39 1.23 5.08
CA HIS A 66 7.95 1.26 4.84
C HIS A 66 7.33 2.67 4.86
N TRP A 67 7.99 3.68 5.41
CA TRP A 67 7.50 5.06 5.48
C TRP A 67 7.51 5.79 4.13
N HIS A 68 8.46 5.46 3.25
CA HIS A 68 8.61 6.18 1.99
C HIS A 68 7.38 6.08 1.09
N ARG A 69 6.59 4.99 1.20
CA ARG A 69 5.33 4.86 0.44
C ARG A 69 4.29 5.93 0.77
N PHE A 70 4.45 6.67 1.86
CA PHE A 70 3.55 7.76 2.23
C PHE A 70 3.97 9.11 1.64
N GLU A 71 5.17 9.24 1.09
CA GLU A 71 5.66 10.52 0.54
C GLU A 71 4.70 11.18 -0.46
N PRO A 72 4.03 10.44 -1.38
CA PRO A 72 3.17 11.09 -2.37
C PRO A 72 1.95 11.82 -1.80
N VAL A 73 1.51 11.53 -0.58
CA VAL A 73 0.38 12.25 0.02
C VAL A 73 0.76 13.67 0.51
N PHE A 74 2.05 13.99 0.51
CA PHE A 74 2.60 15.31 0.83
C PHE A 74 3.08 16.07 -0.43
N ASP A 75 2.96 15.47 -1.62
CA ASP A 75 3.41 16.04 -2.90
C ASP A 75 2.25 16.75 -3.57
N CYS A 76 2.39 18.07 -3.82
CA CYS A 76 1.36 18.88 -4.45
C CYS A 76 1.08 18.53 -5.91
N ASP A 77 1.98 17.82 -6.59
CA ASP A 77 1.78 17.34 -7.96
C ASP A 77 0.96 16.04 -8.02
N VAL A 78 0.69 15.43 -6.86
CA VAL A 78 -0.11 14.21 -6.73
C VAL A 78 -1.54 14.55 -6.35
N ASN A 79 -2.48 14.32 -7.27
CA ASN A 79 -3.90 14.59 -7.01
C ASN A 79 -4.56 13.48 -6.18
N ILE A 80 -4.17 12.22 -6.41
CA ILE A 80 -4.72 11.04 -5.75
C ILE A 80 -3.57 10.05 -5.53
N CYS A 81 -3.44 9.58 -4.30
CA CYS A 81 -2.51 8.52 -3.94
C CYS A 81 -3.25 7.39 -3.24
N ILE A 82 -3.03 6.15 -3.66
CA ILE A 82 -3.36 4.97 -2.88
C ILE A 82 -2.07 4.28 -2.44
N VAL A 83 -2.02 3.85 -1.19
CA VAL A 83 -0.84 3.22 -0.58
C VAL A 83 -1.08 1.73 -0.41
N ARG A 84 -0.11 0.92 -0.84
CA ARG A 84 -0.23 -0.55 -0.87
C ARG A 84 1.03 -1.24 -0.34
N ASP A 85 0.84 -2.49 0.09
CA ASP A 85 1.91 -3.39 0.51
C ASP A 85 2.37 -4.29 -0.63
N ALA A 86 3.68 -4.48 -0.78
CA ALA A 86 4.24 -5.28 -1.88
C ALA A 86 3.95 -6.79 -1.75
N ASP A 87 3.60 -7.27 -0.56
CA ASP A 87 3.25 -8.67 -0.29
C ASP A 87 1.74 -8.97 -0.37
N SER A 88 0.89 -7.95 -0.58
CA SER A 88 -0.51 -8.12 -0.94
C SER A 88 -0.73 -8.02 -2.45
N ARG A 89 -1.93 -8.35 -2.92
CA ARG A 89 -2.29 -8.27 -4.34
C ARG A 89 -3.53 -7.41 -4.53
N PHE A 90 -3.57 -6.73 -5.67
CA PHE A 90 -4.78 -6.04 -6.09
C PHE A 90 -5.91 -7.02 -6.34
N THR A 91 -7.10 -6.67 -5.89
CA THR A 91 -8.33 -7.42 -6.14
C THR A 91 -9.36 -6.54 -6.84
N TYR A 92 -10.31 -7.16 -7.54
CA TYR A 92 -11.42 -6.41 -8.14
C TYR A 92 -12.30 -5.76 -7.07
N ARG A 93 -12.48 -6.44 -5.92
CA ARG A 93 -13.18 -5.89 -4.74
C ARG A 93 -12.54 -4.60 -4.24
N GLU A 94 -11.20 -4.58 -4.16
CA GLU A 94 -10.43 -3.38 -3.81
C GLU A 94 -10.65 -2.27 -4.83
N ARG A 95 -10.57 -2.59 -6.11
CA ARG A 95 -10.74 -1.63 -7.19
C ARG A 95 -12.10 -0.95 -7.13
N VAL A 96 -13.18 -1.70 -6.93
CA VAL A 96 -14.53 -1.14 -6.81
C VAL A 96 -14.62 -0.21 -5.60
N ALA A 97 -14.10 -0.60 -4.44
CA ALA A 97 -14.06 0.27 -3.27
C ALA A 97 -13.28 1.58 -3.50
N VAL A 98 -12.19 1.52 -4.27
CA VAL A 98 -11.44 2.73 -4.68
C VAL A 98 -12.26 3.59 -5.65
N ASP A 99 -12.95 2.98 -6.62
CA ASP A 99 -13.78 3.72 -7.58
C ASP A 99 -14.94 4.43 -6.88
N GLU A 100 -15.63 3.77 -5.96
CA GLU A 100 -16.70 4.38 -5.14
C GLU A 100 -16.17 5.56 -4.31
N TRP A 101 -14.97 5.44 -3.75
CA TRP A 101 -14.32 6.58 -3.10
C TRP A 101 -14.00 7.70 -4.09
N LEU A 102 -13.53 7.39 -5.28
CA LEU A 102 -13.23 8.40 -6.30
C LEU A 102 -14.49 9.14 -6.81
N GLU A 103 -15.64 8.52 -6.75
CA GLU A 103 -16.94 9.14 -7.06
C GLU A 103 -17.47 10.01 -5.91
N SER A 104 -16.96 9.80 -4.70
CA SER A 104 -17.31 10.61 -3.53
C SER A 104 -16.54 11.94 -3.50
N ASP A 105 -16.95 12.84 -2.60
CA ASP A 105 -16.25 14.08 -2.29
C ASP A 105 -15.15 13.92 -1.22
N LYS A 106 -14.97 12.73 -0.67
CA LYS A 106 -14.10 12.45 0.48
C LYS A 106 -12.61 12.49 0.15
N SER A 107 -11.82 13.11 1.02
CA SER A 107 -10.36 13.17 0.86
C SER A 107 -9.68 11.89 1.30
N LEU A 108 -10.09 11.29 2.41
CA LEU A 108 -9.49 10.07 2.95
C LEU A 108 -10.30 8.83 2.57
N HIS A 109 -9.62 7.77 2.13
CA HIS A 109 -10.18 6.44 1.94
C HIS A 109 -9.48 5.42 2.83
N THR A 110 -10.23 4.56 3.51
CA THR A 110 -9.69 3.44 4.31
C THR A 110 -10.45 2.16 4.06
N MET A 111 -9.75 1.02 4.09
CA MET A 111 -10.35 -0.29 3.89
C MET A 111 -10.02 -1.25 5.04
N HIS A 112 -11.02 -1.98 5.51
CA HIS A 112 -10.94 -2.94 6.62
C HIS A 112 -11.67 -4.22 6.21
N ASP A 113 -11.00 -5.08 5.44
CA ASP A 113 -11.59 -6.28 4.86
C ASP A 113 -11.22 -7.59 5.58
N HIS A 114 -10.80 -7.51 6.85
CA HIS A 114 -10.53 -8.69 7.68
C HIS A 114 -10.73 -8.34 9.16
N ALA A 115 -11.03 -9.35 9.99
CA ALA A 115 -11.24 -9.18 11.43
C ALA A 115 -10.00 -8.63 12.17
N SER A 116 -8.80 -8.80 11.62
CA SER A 116 -7.56 -8.24 12.18
C SER A 116 -7.27 -6.78 11.78
N HIS A 117 -8.07 -6.20 10.87
CA HIS A 117 -7.88 -4.82 10.41
C HIS A 117 -8.52 -3.84 11.41
N LEU A 118 -7.89 -3.68 12.58
CA LEU A 118 -8.44 -2.94 13.71
C LEU A 118 -7.94 -1.50 13.83
N ASN A 119 -6.86 -1.13 13.13
CA ASN A 119 -6.38 0.25 13.16
C ASN A 119 -7.24 1.15 12.27
N PRO A 120 -7.44 2.42 12.63
CA PRO A 120 -8.27 3.35 11.84
C PRO A 120 -7.82 3.51 10.38
N ILE A 121 -6.51 3.43 10.13
CA ILE A 121 -5.90 3.31 8.81
C ILE A 121 -4.93 2.14 8.86
N MET A 122 -5.11 1.18 7.96
CA MET A 122 -4.18 0.09 7.73
C MET A 122 -3.09 0.56 6.75
N GLY A 123 -1.80 0.33 7.08
CA GLY A 123 -0.65 0.92 6.37
C GLY A 123 -0.62 0.73 4.85
N GLY A 124 -1.14 -0.39 4.36
CA GLY A 124 -1.20 -0.73 2.92
C GLY A 124 -2.60 -0.70 2.31
N MET A 125 -3.61 -0.13 2.97
CA MET A 125 -5.00 -0.19 2.51
C MET A 125 -5.74 1.14 2.67
N TRP A 126 -5.12 2.20 2.21
CA TRP A 126 -5.71 3.54 2.27
C TRP A 126 -5.37 4.39 1.04
N GLY A 127 -6.03 5.52 0.92
CA GLY A 127 -5.75 6.50 -0.10
C GLY A 127 -6.09 7.91 0.36
N PHE A 128 -5.53 8.89 -0.33
CA PHE A 128 -5.76 10.30 -0.08
C PHE A 128 -5.93 11.06 -1.38
N ARG A 129 -6.89 11.98 -1.40
CA ARG A 129 -7.15 12.93 -2.48
C ARG A 129 -6.66 14.31 -2.06
N GLY A 130 -5.84 14.92 -2.90
CA GLY A 130 -5.17 16.18 -2.61
C GLY A 130 -3.88 15.99 -1.84
N THR A 131 -3.43 17.03 -1.15
CA THR A 131 -2.15 17.07 -0.45
C THR A 131 -2.38 17.30 1.05
N ILE A 132 -1.73 16.50 1.90
CA ILE A 132 -1.72 16.75 3.34
C ILE A 132 -0.77 17.91 3.63
N THR A 133 -1.32 19.05 4.02
CA THR A 133 -0.57 20.30 4.28
C THR A 133 -0.56 20.69 5.75
N ASN A 134 -1.18 19.90 6.64
CA ASN A 134 -1.18 20.20 8.06
C ASN A 134 0.24 20.08 8.65
N ASP A 135 0.79 21.17 9.14
CA ASP A 135 2.18 21.28 9.61
C ASP A 135 2.55 20.27 10.69
N ASP A 136 1.65 19.96 11.60
CA ASP A 136 1.90 18.99 12.69
C ASP A 136 2.03 17.56 12.12
N VAL A 137 1.17 17.21 11.17
CA VAL A 137 1.21 15.87 10.49
C VAL A 137 2.44 15.77 9.61
N VAL A 138 2.75 16.82 8.83
CA VAL A 138 3.93 16.88 7.96
C VAL A 138 5.21 16.77 8.79
N SER A 139 5.36 17.58 9.83
CA SER A 139 6.52 17.58 10.72
C SER A 139 6.69 16.22 11.41
N LYS A 140 5.59 15.63 11.88
CA LYS A 140 5.60 14.29 12.49
C LYS A 140 6.05 13.22 11.50
N PHE A 141 5.55 13.27 10.26
CA PHE A 141 5.95 12.31 9.22
C PHE A 141 7.47 12.34 8.98
N TYR A 142 8.04 13.52 8.73
CA TYR A 142 9.47 13.64 8.46
C TYR A 142 10.32 13.23 9.66
N LYS A 143 9.91 13.58 10.87
CA LYS A 143 10.60 13.18 12.09
C LYS A 143 10.58 11.65 12.28
N GLU A 144 9.42 11.02 12.17
CA GLU A 144 9.29 9.56 12.36
C GLU A 144 10.00 8.79 11.24
N LYS A 145 9.95 9.29 10.00
CA LYS A 145 10.66 8.70 8.87
C LYS A 145 12.18 8.68 9.08
N GLU A 146 12.75 9.73 9.66
CA GLU A 146 14.19 9.82 9.96
C GLU A 146 14.58 8.95 11.15
N LEU A 147 13.73 8.87 12.18
CA LEU A 147 13.98 8.04 13.36
C LEU A 147 13.78 6.53 13.09
N SER A 148 13.08 6.18 12.04
CA SER A 148 12.75 4.79 11.72
C SER A 148 13.88 4.01 11.04
N GLU A 149 15.14 4.24 11.39
CA GLU A 149 16.22 3.27 11.14
C GLU A 149 15.88 1.89 11.74
N SER A 150 14.96 1.85 12.69
CA SER A 150 14.39 0.61 13.18
C SER A 150 13.06 0.35 12.45
N THR A 151 13.05 -0.65 11.58
CA THR A 151 11.89 -1.28 10.95
C THR A 151 10.92 -1.93 11.95
N LYS A 152 10.63 -1.30 13.07
CA LYS A 152 9.66 -1.85 14.04
C LYS A 152 8.29 -1.83 13.41
N TYR A 153 7.73 -3.03 13.28
CA TYR A 153 6.35 -3.25 12.85
C TYR A 153 5.37 -2.39 13.66
N GLY A 154 4.48 -1.69 12.96
CA GLY A 154 3.40 -0.91 13.58
C GLY A 154 3.73 0.53 13.98
N THR A 155 4.96 1.03 13.73
CA THR A 155 5.28 2.44 14.03
C THR A 155 4.54 3.40 13.11
N ASP A 156 4.29 3.01 11.87
CA ASP A 156 3.49 3.75 10.90
C ASP A 156 2.01 3.88 11.32
N GLU A 157 1.47 2.89 12.03
CA GLU A 157 0.09 2.91 12.51
C GLU A 157 -0.16 4.05 13.52
N ILE A 158 0.85 4.40 14.34
CA ILE A 158 0.77 5.53 15.29
C ILE A 158 0.69 6.86 14.54
N PHE A 159 1.48 7.02 13.48
CA PHE A 159 1.43 8.18 12.62
C PHE A 159 0.09 8.25 11.86
N LEU A 160 -0.35 7.15 11.25
CA LEU A 160 -1.60 7.07 10.49
C LEU A 160 -2.82 7.38 11.36
N ARG A 161 -2.77 7.11 12.67
CA ARG A 161 -3.81 7.56 13.61
C ARG A 161 -3.90 9.08 13.70
N SER A 162 -2.79 9.81 13.56
CA SER A 162 -2.81 11.28 13.51
C SER A 162 -3.46 11.79 12.23
N VAL A 163 -3.18 11.15 11.09
CA VAL A 163 -3.86 11.43 9.81
C VAL A 163 -5.37 11.17 9.95
N TYR A 164 -5.75 10.02 10.51
CA TYR A 164 -7.17 9.68 10.70
C TYR A 164 -7.89 10.71 11.57
N ASN A 165 -7.31 11.10 12.69
CA ASN A 165 -7.93 12.08 13.60
C ASN A 165 -8.22 13.42 12.91
N LEU A 166 -7.36 13.83 11.99
CA LEU A 166 -7.52 15.06 11.22
C LEU A 166 -8.63 14.94 10.16
N TYR A 167 -8.71 13.80 9.47
CA TYR A 167 -9.57 13.63 8.29
C TYR A 167 -10.78 12.68 8.50
N LYS A 168 -11.03 12.16 9.71
CA LYS A 168 -12.09 11.16 9.97
C LYS A 168 -13.50 11.61 9.58
N ASN A 169 -13.78 12.93 9.62
CA ASN A 169 -15.07 13.48 9.20
C ASN A 169 -15.17 13.67 7.68
N ASP A 170 -14.04 13.58 7.00
CA ASP A 170 -13.90 13.65 5.54
C ASP A 170 -13.34 12.32 4.98
N ALA A 171 -13.75 11.22 5.59
CA ALA A 171 -13.30 9.88 5.23
C ALA A 171 -14.43 9.03 4.69
N MET A 172 -14.14 8.29 3.61
CA MET A 172 -14.92 7.13 3.17
C MET A 172 -14.24 5.86 3.69
N GLN A 173 -14.99 5.03 4.38
CA GLN A 173 -14.48 3.80 4.95
C GLN A 173 -15.26 2.61 4.42
N HIS A 174 -14.57 1.70 3.71
CA HIS A 174 -15.08 0.37 3.39
C HIS A 174 -14.65 -0.62 4.47
N SER A 175 -15.62 -1.33 5.03
CA SER A 175 -15.33 -2.21 6.17
C SER A 175 -16.31 -3.38 6.23
N VAL A 176 -15.79 -4.58 6.47
CA VAL A 176 -16.62 -5.76 6.77
C VAL A 176 -17.41 -5.59 8.08
N PHE A 177 -16.94 -4.73 8.98
CA PHE A 177 -17.68 -4.41 10.22
C PHE A 177 -18.88 -3.51 9.99
N LYS A 178 -18.96 -2.85 8.82
CA LYS A 178 -20.07 -1.99 8.39
C LYS A 178 -20.89 -2.63 7.27
N ASP A 179 -20.45 -3.79 6.78
CA ASP A 179 -21.06 -4.52 5.65
C ASP A 179 -21.34 -3.62 4.45
N ASN A 180 -20.36 -2.81 4.07
CA ASN A 180 -20.51 -1.79 3.02
C ASN A 180 -19.53 -1.95 1.83
N PHE A 181 -19.05 -3.16 1.60
CA PHE A 181 -18.39 -3.50 0.34
C PHE A 181 -19.43 -3.97 -0.68
N THR A 182 -19.44 -3.38 -1.85
CA THR A 182 -20.37 -3.70 -2.93
C THR A 182 -20.09 -5.04 -3.61
N ILE A 183 -18.83 -5.46 -3.62
CA ILE A 183 -18.39 -6.72 -4.26
C ILE A 183 -17.98 -7.74 -3.20
N ASP A 184 -18.46 -8.97 -3.34
CA ASP A 184 -18.09 -10.08 -2.47
C ASP A 184 -16.63 -10.52 -2.68
N ARG A 185 -16.08 -11.21 -1.68
CA ARG A 185 -14.76 -11.84 -1.78
C ARG A 185 -14.83 -13.03 -2.75
N VAL A 186 -13.78 -13.16 -3.57
CA VAL A 186 -13.57 -14.34 -4.40
C VAL A 186 -12.66 -15.31 -3.66
N ASP A 187 -13.07 -16.56 -3.52
CA ASP A 187 -12.31 -17.64 -2.85
C ASP A 187 -11.83 -17.27 -1.42
N GLY A 188 -12.60 -16.42 -0.72
CA GLY A 188 -12.26 -15.95 0.62
C GLY A 188 -11.04 -15.01 0.67
N GLU A 189 -10.56 -14.51 -0.46
CA GLU A 189 -9.50 -13.52 -0.51
C GLU A 189 -10.02 -12.15 -0.02
N PHE A 190 -9.33 -11.59 0.95
CA PHE A 190 -9.63 -10.25 1.48
C PHE A 190 -8.58 -9.23 1.01
N ILE A 191 -8.96 -7.97 0.92
CA ILE A 191 -8.07 -6.87 0.57
C ILE A 191 -6.94 -6.78 1.61
N GLY A 192 -5.68 -6.72 1.14
CA GLY A 192 -4.50 -6.77 2.00
C GLY A 192 -4.07 -8.19 2.42
N CYS A 193 -4.68 -9.23 1.82
CA CYS A 193 -4.25 -10.60 2.01
C CYS A 193 -2.80 -10.78 1.57
N GLN A 194 -1.97 -11.34 2.47
CA GLN A 194 -0.55 -11.55 2.18
C GLN A 194 -0.32 -12.82 1.35
N TYR A 195 0.64 -12.72 0.45
CA TYR A 195 1.15 -13.83 -0.34
C TYR A 195 2.63 -14.06 -0.07
N ARG A 196 3.01 -15.33 -0.10
CA ARG A 196 4.40 -15.75 0.03
C ARG A 196 4.77 -16.72 -1.08
N TYR A 197 6.07 -16.92 -1.25
CA TYR A 197 6.62 -17.81 -2.26
C TYR A 197 7.46 -18.89 -1.60
N LYS A 198 7.39 -20.08 -2.15
CA LYS A 198 8.26 -21.21 -1.82
C LYS A 198 8.66 -21.96 -3.07
N THR A 199 9.84 -22.56 -3.06
CA THR A 199 10.28 -23.47 -4.14
C THR A 199 9.75 -24.86 -3.87
N ILE A 200 9.05 -25.43 -4.86
CA ILE A 200 8.60 -26.82 -4.88
C ILE A 200 9.04 -27.41 -6.21
N ASP A 201 9.81 -28.50 -6.21
CA ASP A 201 10.34 -29.16 -7.41
C ASP A 201 10.94 -28.16 -8.41
N ASP A 202 11.86 -27.33 -7.93
CA ASP A 202 12.55 -26.25 -8.65
C ASP A 202 11.64 -25.17 -9.26
N ARG A 203 10.36 -25.16 -8.89
CA ARG A 203 9.40 -24.13 -9.31
C ARG A 203 9.07 -23.20 -8.16
N LEU A 204 9.06 -21.90 -8.46
CA LEU A 204 8.59 -20.91 -7.52
C LEU A 204 7.07 -20.92 -7.48
N VAL A 205 6.48 -21.25 -6.33
CA VAL A 205 5.04 -21.35 -6.14
C VAL A 205 4.58 -20.30 -5.14
N ARG A 206 3.61 -19.49 -5.57
CA ARG A 206 2.93 -18.52 -4.71
C ARG A 206 1.84 -19.23 -3.89
N TYR A 207 1.72 -18.86 -2.62
CA TYR A 207 0.61 -19.29 -1.78
C TYR A 207 0.10 -18.15 -0.90
N ARG A 208 -1.19 -18.20 -0.59
CA ARG A 208 -1.83 -17.25 0.31
C ARG A 208 -1.54 -17.62 1.77
N VAL A 209 -1.24 -16.61 2.58
CA VAL A 209 -1.10 -16.81 4.03
C VAL A 209 -2.50 -16.83 4.64
N SER A 210 -2.98 -18.03 5.02
CA SER A 210 -4.35 -18.26 5.47
C SER A 210 -4.61 -17.89 6.93
N ASN A 211 -3.54 -17.72 7.74
CA ASN A 211 -3.69 -17.43 9.17
C ASN A 211 -2.78 -16.25 9.55
N PHE A 212 -3.37 -15.12 9.85
CA PHE A 212 -2.71 -14.05 10.61
C PHE A 212 -2.64 -14.48 12.09
N THR A 213 -1.74 -15.40 12.42
CA THR A 213 -1.22 -15.42 13.78
C THR A 213 -0.16 -14.33 13.83
N LYS A 214 -0.47 -13.19 14.49
CA LYS A 214 0.57 -12.21 14.84
C LYS A 214 1.70 -12.97 15.54
N PRO A 215 2.97 -12.71 15.20
CA PRO A 215 4.10 -13.17 15.99
C PRO A 215 4.05 -12.59 17.40
#